data_fb261fb2e3bff5bb353fae96f7e721db
#
_entry.id   fb261fb2e3bff5bb353fae96f7e721db
#
_cell.length_a   1.000
_cell.length_b   1.000
_cell.length_c   1.000
_cell.angle_alpha   90.00
_cell.angle_beta   90.00
_cell.angle_gamma   90.00
#
_symmetry.space_group_name_H-M   'P 1'
#
loop_
_entity.id
_entity.type
_entity.pdbx_description
1 polymer ?
#
loop_
_entity_poly.entity_id
_entity_poly.type
_entity_poly.pdbx_seq_one_letter_code
_entity_poly.pdbx_strand_id
1 'polypeptide(L)'
;MTQIVKISDDALARAGGADKLAAAFEKKGCEVHRTSSWGMQWLEPLVEIDGKGFGPATLDDVDAILDGSSDKAIGVIEDHPFIAAQTRLTFARAGKTRPLSLEDYAAHGGWSGLKRARQIGSEAIVQDVLDSGLRGRGGAGFPTGIKWKTVAGAPGPKKYIVCNADEGDSGTFADRMAMEGDPFALIEGMAIAGEAVGADQGYIYLRSEYPDAIRKLNAALELCADIIAPFKCEVRVGAGAYVCGEETSLLNSLEGKRGEVRAKPPLPALEGFLGRPTVVNNVLSLAAVPHILVEGGAAEYAERGIGRSKGTMPIQLAGNIKYGGLFEAPFGMTLGQLVNDIGGGTASGRPVKAVQVGGPLGAYLHPDQFDIAFGYEEYADADALIGHAGITVFDDTADMGAMARFAMEFCAAESCGKCTPCRIGAVRGTELIDRIRSGGRERDTLELTPQMHNVPKGKARSVEEEIGLLTDLCDTMKFGSLCALGGFTPYPVMSALRNWPGDF
;
A
#
# COMPACT_ATOMS: atom_id res chain seq x y z
N MET A 1 34.97 10.32 -22.30
CA MET A 1 34.40 9.63 -21.10
C MET A 1 33.25 8.77 -21.59
N THR A 2 33.10 7.57 -21.09
CA THR A 2 31.96 6.72 -21.41
C THR A 2 30.69 7.38 -20.86
N GLN A 3 29.67 7.48 -21.66
CA GLN A 3 28.40 8.09 -21.25
C GLN A 3 27.66 7.15 -20.29
N ILE A 4 27.25 7.68 -19.14
CA ILE A 4 26.47 6.91 -18.16
C ILE A 4 24.98 7.10 -18.48
N VAL A 5 24.28 5.96 -18.60
CA VAL A 5 22.84 5.91 -18.83
C VAL A 5 22.19 5.23 -17.63
N LYS A 6 21.25 5.89 -16.96
CA LYS A 6 20.47 5.29 -15.88
C LYS A 6 19.11 4.87 -16.41
N ILE A 7 18.67 3.67 -16.01
CA ILE A 7 17.37 3.10 -16.40
C ILE A 7 16.75 2.43 -15.19
N SER A 8 15.46 2.69 -14.93
CA SER A 8 14.75 2.08 -13.82
C SER A 8 14.81 0.54 -13.84
N ASP A 9 14.98 -0.06 -12.65
CA ASP A 9 15.06 -1.51 -12.42
C ASP A 9 13.91 -1.99 -11.51
N ASP A 10 12.70 -1.54 -11.77
CA ASP A 10 11.51 -2.05 -11.13
C ASP A 10 10.69 -2.94 -12.08
N ALA A 11 9.71 -3.66 -11.52
CA ALA A 11 8.88 -4.60 -12.29
C ALA A 11 8.14 -3.91 -13.45
N LEU A 12 7.68 -2.66 -13.26
CA LEU A 12 6.97 -1.91 -14.31
C LEU A 12 7.89 -1.54 -15.46
N ALA A 13 9.06 -0.94 -15.16
CA ALA A 13 10.05 -0.58 -16.17
C ALA A 13 10.52 -1.80 -16.96
N ARG A 14 10.76 -2.92 -16.28
CA ARG A 14 11.16 -4.18 -16.92
C ARG A 14 10.07 -4.76 -17.82
N ALA A 15 8.82 -4.71 -17.40
CA ALA A 15 7.67 -5.09 -18.23
C ALA A 15 7.54 -4.19 -19.47
N GLY A 16 7.85 -2.90 -19.33
CA GLY A 16 7.90 -1.92 -20.44
C GLY A 16 9.12 -2.07 -21.37
N GLY A 17 10.08 -2.95 -21.04
CA GLY A 17 11.24 -3.24 -21.92
C GLY A 17 12.57 -2.66 -21.48
N ALA A 18 12.71 -2.19 -20.23
CA ALA A 18 13.94 -1.59 -19.69
C ALA A 18 15.18 -2.47 -19.85
N ASP A 19 15.04 -3.81 -19.76
CA ASP A 19 16.16 -4.75 -19.94
C ASP A 19 16.67 -4.75 -21.39
N LYS A 20 15.78 -4.63 -22.37
CA LYS A 20 16.15 -4.51 -23.80
C LYS A 20 16.78 -3.16 -24.10
N LEU A 21 16.26 -2.09 -23.50
CA LEU A 21 16.84 -0.75 -23.60
C LEU A 21 18.27 -0.73 -23.03
N ALA A 22 18.48 -1.27 -21.83
CA ALA A 22 19.80 -1.39 -21.20
C ALA A 22 20.80 -2.07 -22.14
N ALA A 23 20.44 -3.25 -22.68
CA ALA A 23 21.30 -3.97 -23.63
C ALA A 23 21.57 -3.18 -24.94
N ALA A 24 20.63 -2.36 -25.39
CA ALA A 24 20.79 -1.52 -26.57
C ALA A 24 21.79 -0.37 -26.32
N PHE A 25 21.71 0.31 -25.17
CA PHE A 25 22.67 1.34 -24.78
C PHE A 25 24.07 0.77 -24.54
N GLU A 26 24.20 -0.41 -23.91
CA GLU A 26 25.48 -1.11 -23.76
C GLU A 26 26.15 -1.42 -25.12
N LYS A 27 25.37 -1.88 -26.11
CA LYS A 27 25.86 -2.10 -27.48
C LYS A 27 26.34 -0.83 -28.16
N LYS A 28 25.86 0.35 -27.80
CA LYS A 28 26.31 1.65 -28.24
C LYS A 28 27.55 2.15 -27.46
N GLY A 29 28.07 1.38 -26.52
CA GLY A 29 29.26 1.70 -25.73
C GLY A 29 29.00 2.55 -24.50
N CYS A 30 27.75 2.66 -24.05
CA CYS A 30 27.37 3.35 -22.81
C CYS A 30 27.63 2.45 -21.59
N GLU A 31 27.89 3.08 -20.43
CA GLU A 31 27.84 2.43 -19.14
C GLU A 31 26.41 2.53 -18.60
N VAL A 32 25.73 1.40 -18.38
CA VAL A 32 24.33 1.39 -17.94
C VAL A 32 24.25 1.11 -16.45
N HIS A 33 23.60 2.03 -15.70
CA HIS A 33 23.27 1.85 -14.30
C HIS A 33 21.76 1.57 -14.17
N ARG A 34 21.43 0.43 -13.57
CA ARG A 34 20.04 0.08 -13.23
C ARG A 34 19.72 0.67 -11.86
N THR A 35 18.87 1.72 -11.85
CA THR A 35 18.53 2.47 -10.65
C THR A 35 17.13 2.16 -10.16
N SER A 36 16.80 2.56 -8.93
CA SER A 36 15.40 2.58 -8.47
C SER A 36 14.55 3.51 -9.33
N SER A 37 13.23 3.24 -9.43
CA SER A 37 12.32 4.09 -10.19
C SER A 37 12.11 5.45 -9.51
N TRP A 38 11.98 6.50 -10.33
CA TRP A 38 11.57 7.82 -9.88
C TRP A 38 10.11 7.90 -9.42
N GLY A 39 9.29 6.88 -9.72
CA GLY A 39 7.87 6.84 -9.39
C GLY A 39 6.96 7.55 -10.39
N MET A 40 7.49 8.06 -11.48
CA MET A 40 6.72 8.60 -12.64
C MET A 40 6.31 7.46 -13.57
N GLN A 41 5.33 6.64 -13.13
CA GLN A 41 5.02 5.37 -13.79
C GLN A 41 4.49 5.53 -15.23
N TRP A 42 3.88 6.67 -15.55
CA TRP A 42 3.41 6.96 -16.92
C TRP A 42 4.56 7.22 -17.90
N LEU A 43 5.81 7.38 -17.41
CA LEU A 43 7.02 7.59 -18.22
C LEU A 43 7.94 6.37 -18.26
N GLU A 44 7.54 5.25 -17.65
CA GLU A 44 8.37 4.04 -17.65
C GLU A 44 8.26 3.26 -18.99
N PRO A 45 9.37 2.76 -19.53
CA PRO A 45 10.74 2.88 -19.01
C PRO A 45 11.31 4.30 -19.15
N LEU A 46 11.78 4.83 -18.01
CA LEU A 46 12.43 6.13 -17.97
C LEU A 46 13.95 5.96 -18.09
N VAL A 47 14.54 6.68 -19.06
CA VAL A 47 15.99 6.75 -19.26
C VAL A 47 16.49 8.10 -18.75
N GLU A 48 17.61 8.12 -18.04
CA GLU A 48 18.26 9.33 -17.54
C GLU A 48 19.70 9.40 -18.09
N ILE A 49 20.05 10.57 -18.65
CA ILE A 49 21.41 10.92 -19.06
C ILE A 49 21.72 12.33 -18.54
N ASP A 50 22.78 12.46 -17.75
CA ASP A 50 23.23 13.74 -17.15
C ASP A 50 22.10 14.51 -16.44
N GLY A 51 21.25 13.78 -15.72
CA GLY A 51 20.10 14.32 -14.97
C GLY A 51 18.87 14.63 -15.83
N LYS A 52 18.96 14.51 -17.16
CA LYS A 52 17.82 14.70 -18.07
C LYS A 52 17.09 13.39 -18.31
N GLY A 53 15.77 13.43 -18.19
CA GLY A 53 14.89 12.28 -18.38
C GLY A 53 14.34 12.18 -19.80
N PHE A 54 14.13 10.94 -20.25
CA PHE A 54 13.50 10.60 -21.53
C PHE A 54 12.51 9.45 -21.29
N GLY A 55 11.23 9.66 -21.58
CA GLY A 55 10.23 8.62 -21.33
C GLY A 55 8.82 8.92 -21.87
N PRO A 56 8.02 7.87 -22.11
CA PRO A 56 8.39 6.45 -22.09
C PRO A 56 9.29 6.10 -23.27
N ALA A 57 10.46 5.50 -23.01
CA ALA A 57 11.46 5.21 -24.02
C ALA A 57 11.27 3.81 -24.63
N THR A 58 11.54 3.70 -25.92
CA THR A 58 11.52 2.46 -26.69
C THR A 58 12.89 2.20 -27.35
N LEU A 59 13.07 1.03 -27.97
CA LEU A 59 14.32 0.72 -28.70
C LEU A 59 14.58 1.68 -29.86
N ASP A 60 13.54 2.22 -30.46
CA ASP A 60 13.64 3.15 -31.61
C ASP A 60 14.15 4.54 -31.20
N ASP A 61 14.02 4.87 -29.90
CA ASP A 61 14.43 6.17 -29.34
C ASP A 61 15.93 6.23 -28.99
N VAL A 62 16.64 5.09 -28.95
CA VAL A 62 18.02 4.98 -28.42
C VAL A 62 19.00 5.97 -29.05
N ASP A 63 19.01 6.07 -30.38
CA ASP A 63 19.93 6.97 -31.10
C ASP A 63 19.56 8.45 -30.87
N ALA A 64 18.28 8.78 -30.92
CA ALA A 64 17.80 10.13 -30.67
C ALA A 64 17.99 10.57 -29.17
N ILE A 65 17.93 9.65 -28.22
CA ILE A 65 18.25 9.92 -26.83
C ILE A 65 19.74 10.23 -26.67
N LEU A 66 20.63 9.45 -27.34
CA LEU A 66 22.08 9.63 -27.23
C LEU A 66 22.58 10.93 -27.88
N ASP A 67 21.98 11.37 -28.99
CA ASP A 67 22.31 12.62 -29.62
C ASP A 67 21.54 13.84 -29.11
N GLY A 68 20.58 13.60 -28.16
CA GLY A 68 19.78 14.66 -27.51
C GLY A 68 18.64 15.22 -28.37
N SER A 69 18.29 14.59 -29.50
CA SER A 69 17.21 15.03 -30.41
C SER A 69 15.85 14.38 -30.11
N SER A 70 15.76 13.51 -29.09
CA SER A 70 14.53 12.77 -28.75
C SER A 70 13.39 13.71 -28.36
N ASP A 71 12.21 13.51 -28.95
CA ASP A 71 10.95 14.16 -28.55
C ASP A 71 10.37 13.64 -27.21
N LYS A 72 10.97 12.57 -26.66
CA LYS A 72 10.65 12.02 -25.33
C LYS A 72 11.32 12.77 -24.18
N ALA A 73 12.10 13.82 -24.46
CA ALA A 73 12.80 14.58 -23.42
C ALA A 73 11.82 15.31 -22.49
N ILE A 74 11.97 15.09 -21.19
CA ILE A 74 11.17 15.76 -20.14
C ILE A 74 11.96 16.84 -19.39
N GLY A 75 13.20 17.12 -19.77
CA GLY A 75 14.11 18.03 -19.08
C GLY A 75 14.82 17.39 -17.89
N VAL A 76 15.29 18.21 -16.96
CA VAL A 76 15.92 17.75 -15.71
C VAL A 76 14.85 17.08 -14.84
N ILE A 77 15.09 15.82 -14.44
CA ILE A 77 14.07 15.04 -13.72
C ILE A 77 13.72 15.68 -12.37
N GLU A 78 14.71 16.20 -11.65
CA GLU A 78 14.48 16.81 -10.34
C GLU A 78 13.66 18.11 -10.42
N ASP A 79 13.71 18.81 -11.57
CA ASP A 79 12.92 20.02 -11.83
C ASP A 79 11.52 19.71 -12.38
N HIS A 80 11.24 18.46 -12.72
CA HIS A 80 9.91 18.09 -13.20
C HIS A 80 8.86 18.36 -12.12
N PRO A 81 7.72 19.05 -12.42
CA PRO A 81 6.75 19.49 -11.41
C PRO A 81 6.27 18.38 -10.49
N PHE A 82 6.07 17.16 -11.00
CA PHE A 82 5.68 16.00 -10.21
C PHE A 82 6.75 15.59 -9.18
N ILE A 83 8.04 15.79 -9.47
CA ILE A 83 9.15 15.48 -8.55
C ILE A 83 9.42 16.64 -7.61
N ALA A 84 9.51 17.87 -8.15
CA ALA A 84 9.84 19.06 -7.38
C ALA A 84 8.78 19.41 -6.30
N ALA A 85 7.52 19.00 -6.50
CA ALA A 85 6.45 19.22 -5.53
C ALA A 85 6.45 18.21 -4.36
N GLN A 86 7.30 17.18 -4.39
CA GLN A 86 7.35 16.15 -3.36
C GLN A 86 8.24 16.51 -2.18
N THR A 87 7.90 15.97 -1.02
CA THR A 87 8.78 15.90 0.15
C THR A 87 9.06 14.41 0.40
N ARG A 88 10.22 13.95 -0.07
CA ARG A 88 10.58 12.53 0.00
C ARG A 88 11.43 12.26 1.22
N LEU A 89 10.90 11.52 2.18
CA LEU A 89 11.60 10.97 3.34
C LEU A 89 11.82 9.47 3.19
N THR A 90 10.74 8.72 2.99
CA THR A 90 10.79 7.26 2.77
C THR A 90 11.42 6.93 1.41
N PHE A 91 11.10 7.71 0.38
CA PHE A 91 11.61 7.55 -0.99
C PHE A 91 12.71 8.58 -1.35
N ALA A 92 13.49 9.06 -0.38
CA ALA A 92 14.56 10.04 -0.61
C ALA A 92 15.61 9.59 -1.64
N ARG A 93 15.82 8.28 -1.75
CA ARG A 93 16.79 7.66 -2.68
C ARG A 93 16.20 7.19 -4.01
N ALA A 94 14.87 7.31 -4.19
CA ALA A 94 14.20 6.90 -5.42
C ALA A 94 14.76 7.62 -6.65
N GLY A 95 15.10 6.86 -7.70
CA GLY A 95 15.75 7.33 -8.92
C GLY A 95 17.27 7.51 -8.82
N LYS A 96 17.84 7.51 -7.62
CA LYS A 96 19.24 7.90 -7.36
C LYS A 96 20.19 6.71 -7.16
N THR A 97 19.71 5.65 -6.53
CA THR A 97 20.55 4.53 -6.10
C THR A 97 20.28 3.26 -6.88
N ARG A 98 21.32 2.45 -7.05
CA ARG A 98 21.20 1.06 -7.52
C ARG A 98 20.68 0.20 -6.37
N PRO A 99 19.60 -0.58 -6.53
CA PRO A 99 18.91 -1.24 -5.41
C PRO A 99 19.77 -2.19 -4.57
N LEU A 100 20.77 -2.84 -5.18
CA LEU A 100 21.65 -3.81 -4.50
C LEU A 100 23.07 -3.27 -4.26
N SER A 101 23.27 -1.95 -4.30
CA SER A 101 24.56 -1.31 -4.01
C SER A 101 24.59 -0.81 -2.56
N LEU A 102 25.35 -1.50 -1.70
CA LEU A 102 25.63 -1.05 -0.33
C LEU A 102 26.36 0.30 -0.32
N GLU A 103 27.24 0.53 -1.33
CA GLU A 103 27.97 1.79 -1.48
C GLU A 103 27.01 2.96 -1.77
N ASP A 104 26.09 2.80 -2.75
CA ASP A 104 25.11 3.84 -3.08
C ASP A 104 24.21 4.12 -1.87
N TYR A 105 23.74 3.07 -1.17
CA TYR A 105 22.92 3.21 0.01
C TYR A 105 23.63 4.00 1.12
N ALA A 106 24.88 3.65 1.42
CA ALA A 106 25.68 4.34 2.42
C ALA A 106 26.00 5.80 2.02
N ALA A 107 26.34 6.05 0.75
CA ALA A 107 26.62 7.39 0.23
C ALA A 107 25.41 8.33 0.34
N HIS A 108 24.18 7.77 0.35
CA HIS A 108 22.93 8.52 0.51
C HIS A 108 22.35 8.40 1.94
N GLY A 109 23.21 8.29 2.96
CA GLY A 109 22.84 8.34 4.38
C GLY A 109 22.33 7.02 4.97
N GLY A 110 22.34 5.93 4.22
CA GLY A 110 21.96 4.61 4.72
C GLY A 110 22.85 4.13 5.86
N TRP A 111 22.30 3.26 6.71
CA TRP A 111 22.89 2.70 7.94
C TRP A 111 23.15 3.70 9.07
N SER A 112 22.92 5.00 8.85
CA SER A 112 23.10 6.03 9.88
C SER A 112 22.10 5.89 11.02
N GLY A 113 20.85 5.53 10.71
CA GLY A 113 19.81 5.27 11.69
C GLY A 113 20.14 4.07 12.57
N LEU A 114 20.54 2.95 11.98
CA LEU A 114 20.94 1.74 12.73
C LEU A 114 22.17 1.98 13.59
N LYS A 115 23.17 2.71 13.06
CA LYS A 115 24.36 3.07 13.81
C LYS A 115 24.00 3.89 15.06
N ARG A 116 23.13 4.89 14.94
CA ARG A 116 22.66 5.69 16.08
C ARG A 116 21.79 4.85 17.02
N ALA A 117 20.89 4.02 16.50
CA ALA A 117 20.04 3.15 17.30
C ALA A 117 20.87 2.29 18.27
N ARG A 118 21.96 1.68 17.80
CA ARG A 118 22.87 0.89 18.63
C ARG A 118 23.61 1.70 19.70
N GLN A 119 23.75 3.01 19.49
CA GLN A 119 24.40 3.90 20.47
C GLN A 119 23.44 4.35 21.58
N ILE A 120 22.17 4.64 21.24
CA ILE A 120 21.21 5.21 22.18
C ILE A 120 20.45 4.16 23.01
N GLY A 121 20.36 2.93 22.52
CA GLY A 121 19.70 1.81 23.20
C GLY A 121 18.18 1.79 23.07
N SER A 122 17.58 0.67 23.49
CA SER A 122 16.18 0.29 23.27
C SER A 122 15.15 1.36 23.69
N GLU A 123 15.26 1.88 24.94
CA GLU A 123 14.29 2.87 25.46
C GLU A 123 14.28 4.16 24.64
N ALA A 124 15.47 4.66 24.27
CA ALA A 124 15.59 5.88 23.48
C ALA A 124 15.11 5.68 22.04
N ILE A 125 15.35 4.51 21.43
CA ILE A 125 14.80 4.16 20.11
C ILE A 125 13.27 4.22 20.15
N VAL A 126 12.67 3.55 21.14
CA VAL A 126 11.20 3.55 21.31
C VAL A 126 10.66 4.95 21.51
N GLN A 127 11.38 5.79 22.30
CA GLN A 127 10.97 7.17 22.55
C GLN A 127 11.05 8.02 21.28
N ASP A 128 12.12 7.93 20.49
CA ASP A 128 12.24 8.64 19.21
C ASP A 128 11.08 8.28 18.24
N VAL A 129 10.72 6.99 18.17
CA VAL A 129 9.57 6.55 17.33
C VAL A 129 8.24 7.05 17.88
N LEU A 130 8.08 7.15 19.22
CA LEU A 130 6.90 7.79 19.83
C LEU A 130 6.83 9.28 19.50
N ASP A 131 7.93 10.00 19.68
CA ASP A 131 8.03 11.46 19.51
C ASP A 131 7.86 11.87 18.04
N SER A 132 8.28 11.01 17.09
CA SER A 132 8.04 11.21 15.66
C SER A 132 6.56 11.22 15.30
N GLY A 133 5.70 10.62 16.12
CA GLY A 133 4.29 10.46 15.82
C GLY A 133 4.00 9.49 14.65
N LEU A 134 4.97 8.65 14.26
CA LEU A 134 4.79 7.67 13.17
C LEU A 134 3.60 6.74 13.47
N ARG A 135 2.64 6.74 12.55
CA ARG A 135 1.51 5.80 12.53
C ARG A 135 1.71 4.76 11.45
N GLY A 136 1.14 3.58 11.63
CA GLY A 136 1.23 2.49 10.66
C GLY A 136 0.73 2.90 9.27
N ARG A 137 1.55 2.65 8.24
CA ARG A 137 1.27 3.01 6.83
C ARG A 137 0.49 1.95 6.06
N GLY A 138 0.20 0.81 6.68
CA GLY A 138 -0.55 -0.30 6.08
C GLY A 138 -2.08 -0.24 6.27
N GLY A 139 -2.65 0.95 6.52
CA GLY A 139 -4.10 1.16 6.57
C GLY A 139 -4.70 1.41 7.96
N ALA A 140 -4.30 0.67 8.98
CA ALA A 140 -4.88 0.80 10.33
C ALA A 140 -4.49 2.10 11.06
N GLY A 141 -3.41 2.76 10.66
CA GLY A 141 -2.97 4.02 11.26
C GLY A 141 -2.65 3.97 12.76
N PHE A 142 -2.38 2.79 13.31
CA PHE A 142 -2.05 2.65 14.74
C PHE A 142 -0.65 3.22 15.04
N PRO A 143 -0.43 3.95 16.17
CA PRO A 143 0.88 4.52 16.51
C PRO A 143 1.95 3.44 16.65
N THR A 144 3.00 3.53 15.81
CA THR A 144 4.08 2.54 15.73
C THR A 144 4.87 2.45 17.04
N GLY A 145 5.20 3.59 17.64
CA GLY A 145 5.94 3.64 18.91
C GLY A 145 5.20 2.99 20.07
N ILE A 146 3.85 3.10 20.13
CA ILE A 146 3.04 2.42 21.16
C ILE A 146 3.12 0.89 20.98
N LYS A 147 3.04 0.40 19.73
CA LYS A 147 3.19 -1.02 19.42
C LYS A 147 4.57 -1.53 19.87
N TRP A 148 5.64 -0.80 19.54
CA TRP A 148 7.01 -1.16 19.92
C TRP A 148 7.20 -1.13 21.43
N LYS A 149 6.71 -0.10 22.12
CA LYS A 149 6.74 0.00 23.59
C LYS A 149 6.07 -1.21 24.26
N THR A 150 4.92 -1.63 23.72
CA THR A 150 4.19 -2.79 24.25
C THR A 150 5.01 -4.07 24.09
N VAL A 151 5.60 -4.31 22.92
CA VAL A 151 6.43 -5.49 22.67
C VAL A 151 7.73 -5.43 23.47
N ALA A 152 8.38 -4.26 23.59
CA ALA A 152 9.58 -4.10 24.39
C ALA A 152 9.35 -4.46 25.86
N GLY A 153 8.21 -4.03 26.45
CA GLY A 153 7.82 -4.33 27.83
C GLY A 153 7.21 -5.72 28.05
N ALA A 154 6.85 -6.45 26.99
CA ALA A 154 6.25 -7.76 27.11
C ALA A 154 7.26 -8.80 27.62
N PRO A 155 6.89 -9.67 28.60
CA PRO A 155 7.76 -10.72 29.10
C PRO A 155 7.93 -11.84 28.07
N GLY A 156 9.07 -12.52 28.12
CA GLY A 156 9.33 -13.71 27.30
C GLY A 156 10.76 -13.81 26.83
N PRO A 157 11.23 -15.04 26.56
CA PRO A 157 12.63 -15.28 26.18
C PRO A 157 12.92 -14.97 24.70
N LYS A 158 11.88 -14.78 23.89
CA LYS A 158 11.99 -14.55 22.44
C LYS A 158 10.90 -13.57 21.98
N LYS A 159 11.29 -12.65 21.12
CA LYS A 159 10.41 -11.69 20.43
C LYS A 159 10.70 -11.72 18.94
N TYR A 160 9.74 -11.29 18.13
CA TYR A 160 9.87 -11.31 16.68
C TYR A 160 9.51 -9.97 16.05
N ILE A 161 10.15 -9.68 14.93
CA ILE A 161 9.75 -8.61 14.00
C ILE A 161 9.16 -9.25 12.76
N VAL A 162 7.94 -8.88 12.40
CA VAL A 162 7.29 -9.32 11.17
C VAL A 162 6.94 -8.11 10.33
N CYS A 163 7.56 -8.05 9.15
CA CYS A 163 7.17 -7.10 8.13
C CYS A 163 5.97 -7.67 7.35
N ASN A 164 4.87 -6.94 7.36
CA ASN A 164 3.73 -7.20 6.49
C ASN A 164 4.01 -6.56 5.12
N ALA A 165 4.38 -7.40 4.16
CA ALA A 165 4.63 -7.04 2.77
C ALA A 165 3.57 -7.66 1.83
N ASP A 166 2.36 -7.90 2.34
CA ASP A 166 1.20 -8.36 1.59
C ASP A 166 0.37 -7.17 1.10
N GLU A 167 0.93 -6.41 0.16
CA GLU A 167 0.31 -5.23 -0.47
C GLU A 167 -0.78 -5.67 -1.45
N GLY A 168 -2.00 -5.84 -0.95
CA GLY A 168 -3.13 -6.39 -1.70
C GLY A 168 -4.15 -5.37 -2.21
N ASP A 169 -4.06 -4.11 -1.78
CA ASP A 169 -5.03 -3.07 -2.13
C ASP A 169 -4.94 -2.69 -3.62
N SER A 170 -6.09 -2.51 -4.26
CA SER A 170 -6.17 -1.99 -5.62
C SER A 170 -5.59 -0.56 -5.69
N GLY A 171 -4.76 -0.32 -6.71
CA GLY A 171 -4.11 0.98 -6.91
C GLY A 171 -2.85 1.20 -6.06
N THR A 172 -2.43 0.24 -5.21
CA THR A 172 -1.21 0.35 -4.40
C THR A 172 -0.02 -0.40 -5.00
N PHE A 173 1.17 0.18 -4.82
CA PHE A 173 2.44 -0.36 -5.31
C PHE A 173 3.66 0.26 -4.59
N ALA A 174 3.45 1.03 -3.52
CA ALA A 174 4.54 1.71 -2.82
C ALA A 174 5.42 0.72 -2.04
N ASP A 175 4.82 -0.31 -1.43
CA ASP A 175 5.59 -1.39 -0.77
C ASP A 175 6.48 -2.10 -1.80
N ARG A 176 5.92 -2.46 -2.97
CA ARG A 176 6.67 -3.06 -4.07
C ARG A 176 7.83 -2.17 -4.50
N MET A 177 7.57 -0.87 -4.73
CA MET A 177 8.62 0.07 -5.14
C MET A 177 9.71 0.21 -4.08
N ALA A 178 9.38 0.24 -2.79
CA ALA A 178 10.36 0.27 -1.71
C ALA A 178 11.21 -1.00 -1.69
N MET A 179 10.58 -2.17 -1.77
CA MET A 179 11.28 -3.46 -1.76
C MET A 179 12.15 -3.69 -3.01
N GLU A 180 11.72 -3.21 -4.17
CA GLU A 180 12.48 -3.35 -5.43
C GLU A 180 13.55 -2.27 -5.59
N GLY A 181 13.31 -1.05 -5.08
CA GLY A 181 14.16 0.11 -5.32
C GLY A 181 15.11 0.47 -4.18
N ASP A 182 14.72 0.21 -2.93
CA ASP A 182 15.50 0.53 -1.73
C ASP A 182 15.33 -0.54 -0.64
N PRO A 183 15.67 -1.82 -0.93
CA PRO A 183 15.47 -2.92 0.00
C PRO A 183 16.24 -2.74 1.32
N PHE A 184 17.37 -2.04 1.29
CA PHE A 184 18.18 -1.81 2.49
C PHE A 184 17.48 -0.89 3.49
N ALA A 185 16.65 0.08 3.05
CA ALA A 185 15.88 0.93 3.97
C ALA A 185 14.89 0.11 4.80
N LEU A 186 14.20 -0.85 4.18
CA LEU A 186 13.33 -1.78 4.88
C LEU A 186 14.11 -2.66 5.87
N ILE A 187 15.23 -3.24 5.43
CA ILE A 187 16.05 -4.14 6.25
C ILE A 187 16.67 -3.38 7.42
N GLU A 188 17.16 -2.15 7.21
CA GLU A 188 17.65 -1.27 8.28
C GLU A 188 16.55 -0.97 9.31
N GLY A 189 15.34 -0.61 8.84
CA GLY A 189 14.20 -0.36 9.71
C GLY A 189 13.78 -1.58 10.53
N MET A 190 13.86 -2.78 9.97
CA MET A 190 13.61 -4.03 10.70
C MET A 190 14.69 -4.32 11.75
N ALA A 191 15.97 -4.08 11.43
CA ALA A 191 17.06 -4.24 12.38
C ALA A 191 16.94 -3.25 13.55
N ILE A 192 16.58 -1.98 13.27
CA ILE A 192 16.30 -0.97 14.30
C ILE A 192 15.11 -1.41 15.19
N ALA A 193 14.04 -1.95 14.60
CA ALA A 193 12.92 -2.50 15.37
C ALA A 193 13.36 -3.67 16.27
N GLY A 194 14.28 -4.50 15.78
CA GLY A 194 14.90 -5.57 16.56
C GLY A 194 15.65 -5.05 17.79
N GLU A 195 16.52 -4.04 17.60
CA GLU A 195 17.23 -3.37 18.69
C GLU A 195 16.26 -2.72 19.70
N ALA A 196 15.18 -2.10 19.19
CA ALA A 196 14.17 -1.42 20.02
C ALA A 196 13.44 -2.35 20.97
N VAL A 197 13.11 -3.57 20.54
CA VAL A 197 12.26 -4.47 21.34
C VAL A 197 13.00 -5.68 21.91
N GLY A 198 14.28 -5.86 21.58
CA GLY A 198 15.09 -7.01 21.96
C GLY A 198 14.74 -8.27 21.15
N ALA A 199 14.45 -8.13 19.86
CA ALA A 199 14.24 -9.24 18.95
C ALA A 199 15.49 -9.48 18.08
N ASP A 200 15.90 -10.73 17.94
CA ASP A 200 17.05 -11.15 17.14
C ASP A 200 16.64 -11.83 15.82
N GLN A 201 15.32 -11.97 15.57
CA GLN A 201 14.79 -12.62 14.38
C GLN A 201 13.63 -11.83 13.77
N GLY A 202 13.71 -11.61 12.47
CA GLY A 202 12.65 -11.00 11.66
C GLY A 202 12.22 -11.87 10.49
N TYR A 203 11.00 -11.61 10.00
CA TYR A 203 10.43 -12.22 8.82
C TYR A 203 9.79 -11.14 7.95
N ILE A 204 10.04 -11.18 6.64
CA ILE A 204 9.32 -10.38 5.64
C ILE A 204 8.30 -11.31 5.01
N TYR A 205 7.02 -11.17 5.39
CA TYR A 205 5.93 -11.91 4.77
C TYR A 205 5.52 -11.20 3.49
N LEU A 206 5.96 -11.75 2.37
CA LEU A 206 5.86 -11.13 1.04
C LEU A 206 4.93 -11.92 0.13
N ARG A 207 4.03 -11.21 -0.53
CA ARG A 207 3.12 -11.83 -1.50
C ARG A 207 3.87 -12.45 -2.70
N SER A 208 3.36 -13.60 -3.18
CA SER A 208 3.96 -14.34 -4.31
C SER A 208 3.95 -13.58 -5.64
N GLU A 209 3.08 -12.58 -5.77
CA GLU A 209 2.88 -11.79 -6.99
C GLU A 209 3.99 -10.75 -7.24
N TYR A 210 4.96 -10.63 -6.30
CA TYR A 210 6.10 -9.71 -6.41
C TYR A 210 7.44 -10.47 -6.58
N PRO A 211 7.67 -11.19 -7.70
CA PRO A 211 8.87 -12.02 -7.88
C PRO A 211 10.17 -11.21 -7.89
N ASP A 212 10.15 -9.98 -8.41
CA ASP A 212 11.34 -9.11 -8.40
C ASP A 212 11.68 -8.61 -6.99
N ALA A 213 10.70 -8.28 -6.18
CA ALA A 213 10.91 -7.94 -4.78
C ALA A 213 11.46 -9.13 -3.98
N ILE A 214 10.93 -10.35 -4.20
CA ILE A 214 11.44 -11.59 -3.58
C ILE A 214 12.93 -11.76 -3.90
N ARG A 215 13.31 -11.65 -5.17
CA ARG A 215 14.69 -11.82 -5.64
C ARG A 215 15.61 -10.76 -5.02
N LYS A 216 15.21 -9.48 -5.06
CA LYS A 216 16.03 -8.36 -4.57
C LYS A 216 16.18 -8.37 -3.06
N LEU A 217 15.12 -8.66 -2.30
CA LEU A 217 15.21 -8.76 -0.85
C LEU A 217 16.11 -9.90 -0.40
N ASN A 218 16.03 -11.08 -1.02
CA ASN A 218 16.95 -12.18 -0.68
C ASN A 218 18.41 -11.79 -0.94
N ALA A 219 18.71 -11.20 -2.11
CA ALA A 219 20.05 -10.73 -2.42
C ALA A 219 20.52 -9.61 -1.46
N ALA A 220 19.64 -8.67 -1.11
CA ALA A 220 19.97 -7.59 -0.18
C ALA A 220 20.28 -8.13 1.23
N LEU A 221 19.51 -9.11 1.72
CA LEU A 221 19.74 -9.77 3.01
C LEU A 221 21.09 -10.48 3.07
N GLU A 222 21.49 -11.15 1.98
CA GLU A 222 22.83 -11.76 1.88
C GLU A 222 23.93 -10.69 1.93
N LEU A 223 23.79 -9.59 1.20
CA LEU A 223 24.76 -8.52 1.13
C LEU A 223 24.96 -7.79 2.46
N CYS A 224 23.91 -7.58 3.24
CA CYS A 224 23.96 -6.80 4.48
C CYS A 224 23.96 -7.65 5.76
N ALA A 225 24.10 -8.98 5.67
CA ALA A 225 24.00 -9.89 6.81
C ALA A 225 24.91 -9.50 7.99
N ASP A 226 26.16 -9.15 7.70
CA ASP A 226 27.14 -8.74 8.72
C ASP A 226 26.82 -7.37 9.32
N ILE A 227 26.19 -6.48 8.52
CA ILE A 227 25.84 -5.13 8.97
C ILE A 227 24.71 -5.17 9.98
N ILE A 228 23.68 -6.00 9.74
CA ILE A 228 22.51 -6.11 10.61
C ILE A 228 22.72 -7.08 11.79
N ALA A 229 23.80 -7.86 11.81
CA ALA A 229 24.07 -8.79 12.91
C ALA A 229 24.07 -8.09 14.28
N PRO A 230 23.55 -8.71 15.35
CA PRO A 230 23.09 -10.10 15.46
C PRO A 230 21.67 -10.38 14.96
N PHE A 231 20.93 -9.35 14.50
CA PHE A 231 19.59 -9.50 13.96
C PHE A 231 19.63 -10.34 12.68
N LYS A 232 18.70 -11.29 12.54
CA LYS A 232 18.54 -12.13 11.36
C LYS A 232 17.20 -11.88 10.73
N CYS A 233 17.12 -11.85 9.41
CA CYS A 233 15.90 -11.63 8.68
C CYS A 233 15.77 -12.61 7.52
N GLU A 234 14.55 -13.08 7.26
CA GLU A 234 14.23 -14.02 6.18
C GLU A 234 13.00 -13.56 5.43
N VAL A 235 12.96 -13.78 4.10
CA VAL A 235 11.76 -13.65 3.28
C VAL A 235 10.92 -14.93 3.38
N ARG A 236 9.63 -14.76 3.66
CA ARG A 236 8.61 -15.82 3.64
C ARG A 236 7.54 -15.45 2.63
N VAL A 237 7.43 -16.26 1.58
CA VAL A 237 6.50 -16.00 0.49
C VAL A 237 5.11 -16.51 0.86
N GLY A 238 4.13 -15.62 0.80
CA GLY A 238 2.71 -15.94 0.98
C GLY A 238 2.11 -16.65 -0.23
N ALA A 239 0.94 -17.26 -0.04
CA ALA A 239 0.25 -18.01 -1.09
C ALA A 239 -0.74 -17.17 -1.93
N GLY A 240 -0.75 -15.84 -1.77
CA GLY A 240 -1.55 -14.92 -2.59
C GLY A 240 -2.98 -14.72 -2.12
N ALA A 241 -3.25 -14.74 -0.81
CA ALA A 241 -4.57 -14.44 -0.25
C ALA A 241 -4.59 -13.03 0.36
N TYR A 242 -5.47 -12.14 -0.14
CA TYR A 242 -5.63 -10.77 0.37
C TYR A 242 -5.85 -10.71 1.89
N VAL A 243 -6.63 -11.65 2.45
CA VAL A 243 -6.88 -11.70 3.90
C VAL A 243 -5.59 -11.85 4.73
N CYS A 244 -4.49 -12.36 4.14
CA CYS A 244 -3.20 -12.47 4.80
C CYS A 244 -2.49 -11.11 4.99
N GLY A 245 -3.02 -10.01 4.45
CA GLY A 245 -2.69 -8.65 4.85
C GLY A 245 -3.19 -8.28 6.26
N GLU A 246 -4.17 -8.99 6.81
CA GLU A 246 -4.56 -8.84 8.22
C GLU A 246 -3.50 -9.50 9.14
N GLU A 247 -3.01 -8.78 10.15
CA GLU A 247 -1.84 -9.18 10.94
C GLU A 247 -1.94 -10.57 11.57
N THR A 248 -3.12 -11.01 12.02
CA THR A 248 -3.29 -12.32 12.67
C THR A 248 -3.47 -13.45 11.66
N SER A 249 -4.09 -13.19 10.53
CA SER A 249 -4.17 -14.10 9.40
C SER A 249 -2.77 -14.34 8.80
N LEU A 250 -1.99 -13.27 8.64
CA LEU A 250 -0.58 -13.32 8.25
C LEU A 250 0.22 -14.23 9.20
N LEU A 251 0.08 -14.05 10.52
CA LEU A 251 0.79 -14.87 11.50
C LEU A 251 0.41 -16.34 11.43
N ASN A 252 -0.87 -16.66 11.21
CA ASN A 252 -1.29 -18.04 10.97
C ASN A 252 -0.64 -18.63 9.72
N SER A 253 -0.63 -17.88 8.62
CA SER A 253 0.03 -18.32 7.38
C SER A 253 1.53 -18.50 7.57
N LEU A 254 2.20 -17.58 8.27
CA LEU A 254 3.63 -17.67 8.59
C LEU A 254 3.95 -18.91 9.46
N GLU A 255 3.00 -19.34 10.30
CA GLU A 255 3.09 -20.57 11.11
C GLU A 255 2.73 -21.85 10.32
N GLY A 256 2.49 -21.77 9.01
CA GLY A 256 2.10 -22.90 8.17
C GLY A 256 0.64 -23.37 8.36
N LYS A 257 -0.19 -22.51 8.97
CA LYS A 257 -1.62 -22.74 9.18
C LYS A 257 -2.42 -22.05 8.08
N ARG A 258 -3.71 -22.40 7.98
CA ARG A 258 -4.64 -21.63 7.15
C ARG A 258 -4.66 -20.16 7.58
N GLY A 259 -4.66 -19.24 6.63
CA GLY A 259 -4.73 -17.80 6.85
C GLY A 259 -6.10 -17.37 7.38
N GLU A 260 -6.39 -17.69 8.64
CA GLU A 260 -7.61 -17.29 9.34
C GLU A 260 -7.29 -16.24 10.39
N VAL A 261 -8.20 -15.28 10.56
CA VAL A 261 -8.09 -14.23 11.58
C VAL A 261 -8.18 -14.83 12.97
N ARG A 262 -7.35 -14.36 13.92
CA ARG A 262 -7.44 -14.68 15.34
C ARG A 262 -8.34 -13.67 16.05
N ALA A 263 -9.07 -14.12 17.07
CA ALA A 263 -9.78 -13.19 17.94
C ALA A 263 -8.78 -12.33 18.72
N LYS A 264 -9.12 -11.08 18.96
CA LYS A 264 -8.37 -10.13 19.80
C LYS A 264 -9.25 -9.69 20.96
N PRO A 265 -8.78 -9.68 22.22
CA PRO A 265 -7.46 -10.08 22.72
C PRO A 265 -7.21 -11.60 22.67
N PRO A 266 -5.92 -12.07 22.73
CA PRO A 266 -4.70 -11.28 22.88
C PRO A 266 -4.26 -10.57 21.61
N LEU A 267 -3.55 -9.45 21.77
CA LEU A 267 -2.95 -8.73 20.63
C LEU A 267 -1.62 -9.41 20.25
N PRO A 268 -1.21 -9.38 18.96
CA PRO A 268 0.07 -9.90 18.49
C PRO A 268 1.29 -9.33 19.25
N ALA A 269 1.19 -8.11 19.76
CA ALA A 269 2.21 -7.50 20.59
C ALA A 269 2.50 -8.30 21.90
N LEU A 270 1.56 -9.12 22.35
CA LEU A 270 1.68 -9.99 23.53
C LEU A 270 1.80 -11.46 23.13
N GLU A 271 0.94 -11.93 22.20
CA GLU A 271 0.87 -13.30 21.73
C GLU A 271 0.73 -13.35 20.20
N GLY A 272 1.84 -13.12 19.50
CA GLY A 272 1.91 -13.11 18.04
C GLY A 272 2.42 -14.42 17.44
N PHE A 273 3.55 -14.34 16.71
CA PHE A 273 4.17 -15.48 16.04
C PHE A 273 4.61 -16.54 17.04
N LEU A 274 4.15 -17.77 16.85
CA LEU A 274 4.38 -18.90 17.75
C LEU A 274 4.04 -18.61 19.23
N GLY A 275 3.02 -17.77 19.47
CA GLY A 275 2.60 -17.36 20.82
C GLY A 275 3.59 -16.43 21.52
N ARG A 276 4.48 -15.76 20.79
CA ARG A 276 5.49 -14.86 21.34
C ARG A 276 5.17 -13.40 21.03
N PRO A 277 5.61 -12.44 21.86
CA PRO A 277 5.46 -11.03 21.56
C PRO A 277 6.04 -10.69 20.19
N THR A 278 5.24 -10.06 19.33
CA THR A 278 5.61 -9.82 17.93
C THR A 278 5.23 -8.42 17.50
N VAL A 279 6.18 -7.69 16.94
CA VAL A 279 5.92 -6.47 16.18
C VAL A 279 5.47 -6.89 14.78
N VAL A 280 4.28 -6.47 14.37
CA VAL A 280 3.84 -6.56 12.97
C VAL A 280 3.70 -5.14 12.43
N ASN A 281 4.54 -4.77 11.48
CA ASN A 281 4.49 -3.47 10.79
C ASN A 281 4.53 -3.66 9.27
N ASN A 282 3.89 -2.74 8.55
CA ASN A 282 3.95 -2.67 7.10
C ASN A 282 5.32 -2.18 6.61
N VAL A 283 5.65 -2.44 5.34
CA VAL A 283 6.91 -2.06 4.66
C VAL A 283 7.23 -0.58 4.82
N LEU A 284 6.29 0.32 4.46
CA LEU A 284 6.52 1.77 4.52
C LEU A 284 6.73 2.29 5.94
N SER A 285 6.05 1.67 6.92
CA SER A 285 6.24 2.01 8.34
C SER A 285 7.67 1.71 8.79
N LEU A 286 8.21 0.56 8.38
CA LEU A 286 9.59 0.17 8.70
C LEU A 286 10.60 0.97 7.89
N ALA A 287 10.37 1.21 6.60
CA ALA A 287 11.26 1.97 5.74
C ALA A 287 11.37 3.47 6.13
N ALA A 288 10.38 4.03 6.86
CA ALA A 288 10.47 5.38 7.40
C ALA A 288 11.36 5.49 8.65
N VAL A 289 11.56 4.40 9.38
CA VAL A 289 12.30 4.39 10.65
C VAL A 289 13.75 4.84 10.53
N PRO A 290 14.54 4.43 9.52
CA PRO A 290 15.92 4.90 9.38
C PRO A 290 16.05 6.43 9.38
N HIS A 291 15.12 7.13 8.71
CA HIS A 291 15.07 8.59 8.71
C HIS A 291 14.76 9.16 10.11
N ILE A 292 13.82 8.55 10.83
CA ILE A 292 13.44 8.97 12.18
C ILE A 292 14.60 8.81 13.17
N LEU A 293 15.42 7.79 12.98
CA LEU A 293 16.53 7.45 13.88
C LEU A 293 17.84 8.18 13.59
N VAL A 294 17.94 9.04 12.57
CA VAL A 294 19.08 9.96 12.47
C VAL A 294 18.97 11.07 13.53
N GLU A 295 20.05 11.77 13.80
CA GLU A 295 20.05 12.87 14.76
C GLU A 295 19.06 13.97 14.33
N GLY A 296 18.12 14.31 15.21
CA GLY A 296 17.04 15.26 14.92
C GLY A 296 15.91 14.72 14.05
N GLY A 297 16.03 13.51 13.51
CA GLY A 297 15.05 12.96 12.56
C GLY A 297 13.64 12.79 13.12
N ALA A 298 13.50 12.40 14.39
CA ALA A 298 12.21 12.29 15.05
C ALA A 298 11.45 13.64 15.09
N ALA A 299 12.15 14.72 15.46
CA ALA A 299 11.58 16.06 15.51
C ALA A 299 11.22 16.56 14.10
N GLU A 300 12.12 16.41 13.12
CA GLU A 300 11.88 16.77 11.72
C GLU A 300 10.63 16.05 11.16
N TYR A 301 10.49 14.76 11.45
CA TYR A 301 9.34 13.96 11.03
C TYR A 301 8.03 14.47 11.67
N ALA A 302 8.06 14.78 12.99
CA ALA A 302 6.91 15.26 13.76
C ALA A 302 6.42 16.65 13.35
N GLU A 303 7.30 17.50 12.80
CA GLU A 303 6.94 18.83 12.30
C GLU A 303 6.08 18.78 11.03
N ARG A 304 6.14 17.66 10.28
CA ARG A 304 5.41 17.48 9.01
C ARG A 304 4.03 16.91 9.25
N GLY A 305 3.09 17.25 8.35
CA GLY A 305 1.72 16.75 8.38
C GLY A 305 0.76 17.60 9.22
N ILE A 306 -0.43 17.07 9.47
CA ILE A 306 -1.53 17.75 10.17
C ILE A 306 -1.97 16.94 11.39
N GLY A 307 -2.49 17.61 12.42
CA GLY A 307 -3.06 16.97 13.60
C GLY A 307 -2.19 15.83 14.15
N ARG A 308 -2.75 14.65 14.21
CA ARG A 308 -2.08 13.41 14.61
C ARG A 308 -1.50 12.61 13.43
N SER A 309 -1.74 13.05 12.20
CA SER A 309 -1.21 12.46 10.97
C SER A 309 0.15 13.08 10.66
N LYS A 310 1.23 12.52 11.22
CA LYS A 310 2.59 13.05 11.17
C LYS A 310 3.45 12.41 10.09
N GLY A 311 4.48 13.17 9.67
CA GLY A 311 5.42 12.77 8.63
C GLY A 311 4.86 12.89 7.22
N THR A 312 5.42 12.08 6.33
CA THR A 312 4.99 11.98 4.94
C THR A 312 4.22 10.69 4.69
N MET A 313 3.44 10.69 3.61
CA MET A 313 2.78 9.51 3.08
C MET A 313 3.14 9.34 1.61
N PRO A 314 3.65 8.18 1.20
CA PRO A 314 3.78 7.80 -0.20
C PRO A 314 2.38 7.53 -0.79
N ILE A 315 1.84 8.51 -1.50
CA ILE A 315 0.52 8.48 -2.12
C ILE A 315 0.64 7.86 -3.51
N GLN A 316 -0.27 6.96 -3.83
CA GLN A 316 -0.22 6.20 -5.09
C GLN A 316 -1.41 6.60 -5.95
N LEU A 317 -1.14 7.30 -7.05
CA LEU A 317 -2.12 7.75 -8.01
C LEU A 317 -2.33 6.69 -9.08
N ALA A 318 -3.55 6.16 -9.18
CA ALA A 318 -3.90 5.03 -10.04
C ALA A 318 -5.30 5.17 -10.66
N GLY A 319 -5.68 4.19 -11.47
CA GLY A 319 -6.96 4.19 -12.18
C GLY A 319 -6.93 5.07 -13.43
N ASN A 320 -8.03 5.73 -13.74
CA ASN A 320 -8.13 6.63 -14.88
C ASN A 320 -7.59 8.02 -14.52
N ILE A 321 -6.26 8.11 -14.33
CA ILE A 321 -5.55 9.35 -13.99
C ILE A 321 -4.43 9.60 -15.00
N LYS A 322 -4.17 10.86 -15.32
CA LYS A 322 -3.23 11.24 -16.37
C LYS A 322 -1.78 10.99 -15.96
N TYR A 323 -1.41 11.38 -14.74
CA TYR A 323 -0.06 11.23 -14.20
C TYR A 323 -0.08 10.24 -13.03
N GLY A 324 -0.27 8.94 -13.38
CA GLY A 324 -0.26 7.85 -12.42
C GLY A 324 1.15 7.57 -11.91
N GLY A 325 1.32 7.47 -10.59
CA GLY A 325 2.64 7.24 -10.01
C GLY A 325 2.69 7.39 -8.50
N LEU A 326 3.91 7.39 -7.96
CA LEU A 326 4.16 7.58 -6.54
C LEU A 326 4.49 9.05 -6.25
N PHE A 327 3.71 9.65 -5.35
CA PHE A 327 3.87 11.02 -4.91
C PHE A 327 4.00 11.08 -3.38
N GLU A 328 5.20 11.27 -2.85
CA GLU A 328 5.39 11.38 -1.41
C GLU A 328 5.26 12.82 -0.94
N ALA A 329 4.32 13.05 -0.01
CA ALA A 329 4.06 14.37 0.55
C ALA A 329 3.70 14.30 2.04
N PRO A 330 3.87 15.39 2.80
CA PRO A 330 3.28 15.52 4.13
C PRO A 330 1.77 15.35 4.08
N PHE A 331 1.18 14.82 5.14
CA PHE A 331 -0.28 14.83 5.28
C PHE A 331 -0.81 16.27 5.26
N GLY A 332 -2.04 16.45 4.72
CA GLY A 332 -2.72 17.74 4.69
C GLY A 332 -3.02 18.31 3.31
N MET A 333 -2.46 17.75 2.23
CA MET A 333 -2.90 18.09 0.88
C MET A 333 -4.36 17.68 0.70
N THR A 334 -5.14 18.46 -0.06
CA THR A 334 -6.52 18.06 -0.36
C THR A 334 -6.58 16.96 -1.43
N LEU A 335 -7.64 16.16 -1.41
CA LEU A 335 -7.86 15.15 -2.45
C LEU A 335 -7.93 15.79 -3.85
N GLY A 336 -8.52 16.98 -3.95
CA GLY A 336 -8.59 17.74 -5.20
C GLY A 336 -7.20 18.15 -5.71
N GLN A 337 -6.30 18.60 -4.85
CA GLN A 337 -4.92 18.88 -5.22
C GLN A 337 -4.20 17.61 -5.74
N LEU A 338 -4.39 16.48 -5.06
CA LEU A 338 -3.75 15.22 -5.46
C LEU A 338 -4.26 14.72 -6.82
N VAL A 339 -5.56 14.82 -7.08
CA VAL A 339 -6.18 14.30 -8.30
C VAL A 339 -6.01 15.26 -9.47
N ASN A 340 -6.28 16.57 -9.26
CA ASN A 340 -6.34 17.53 -10.34
C ASN A 340 -4.98 18.20 -10.61
N ASP A 341 -4.30 18.70 -9.56
CA ASP A 341 -3.06 19.48 -9.74
C ASP A 341 -1.86 18.55 -9.97
N ILE A 342 -1.72 17.51 -9.14
CA ILE A 342 -0.61 16.56 -9.23
C ILE A 342 -0.90 15.48 -10.30
N GLY A 343 -2.08 14.84 -10.22
CA GLY A 343 -2.48 13.76 -11.11
C GLY A 343 -2.92 14.22 -12.50
N GLY A 344 -3.21 15.52 -12.67
CA GLY A 344 -3.61 16.12 -13.96
C GLY A 344 -5.01 15.74 -14.43
N GLY A 345 -5.87 15.29 -13.50
CA GLY A 345 -7.21 14.81 -13.81
C GLY A 345 -7.23 13.45 -14.48
N THR A 346 -8.33 13.14 -15.18
CA THR A 346 -8.48 11.83 -15.85
C THR A 346 -7.61 11.69 -17.09
N ALA A 347 -7.09 10.50 -17.32
CA ALA A 347 -6.35 10.17 -18.55
C ALA A 347 -7.24 10.21 -19.81
N SER A 348 -8.54 9.95 -19.64
CA SER A 348 -9.54 10.03 -20.73
C SER A 348 -9.91 11.46 -21.13
N GLY A 349 -9.57 12.47 -20.30
CA GLY A 349 -10.00 13.85 -20.46
C GLY A 349 -11.50 14.08 -20.11
N ARG A 350 -12.21 13.05 -19.62
CA ARG A 350 -13.59 13.13 -19.16
C ARG A 350 -13.65 13.63 -17.71
N PRO A 351 -14.80 14.16 -17.24
CA PRO A 351 -14.94 14.55 -15.82
C PRO A 351 -14.66 13.39 -14.86
N VAL A 352 -14.04 13.69 -13.72
CA VAL A 352 -13.93 12.73 -12.61
C VAL A 352 -15.32 12.49 -12.04
N LYS A 353 -15.77 11.23 -11.97
CA LYS A 353 -17.01 10.83 -11.32
C LYS A 353 -16.79 10.51 -9.85
N ALA A 354 -15.80 9.70 -9.57
CA ALA A 354 -15.52 9.19 -8.23
C ALA A 354 -14.03 8.98 -8.02
N VAL A 355 -13.59 9.02 -6.76
CA VAL A 355 -12.27 8.61 -6.35
C VAL A 355 -12.40 7.62 -5.19
N GLN A 356 -11.84 6.43 -5.35
CA GLN A 356 -11.71 5.47 -4.25
C GLN A 356 -10.39 5.67 -3.53
N VAL A 357 -10.44 5.79 -2.22
CA VAL A 357 -9.24 5.88 -1.36
C VAL A 357 -9.30 4.78 -0.31
N GLY A 358 -8.18 4.07 -0.14
CA GLY A 358 -8.07 2.98 0.85
C GLY A 358 -8.28 1.58 0.29
N GLY A 359 -8.00 1.39 -1.00
CA GLY A 359 -8.09 0.10 -1.67
C GLY A 359 -9.53 -0.38 -1.91
N PRO A 360 -9.75 -1.68 -2.16
CA PRO A 360 -11.05 -2.23 -2.56
C PRO A 360 -12.13 -2.09 -1.47
N LEU A 361 -11.73 -1.84 -0.23
CA LEU A 361 -12.61 -1.62 0.93
C LEU A 361 -12.77 -0.14 1.29
N GLY A 362 -12.17 0.76 0.52
CA GLY A 362 -12.24 2.20 0.72
C GLY A 362 -13.52 2.82 0.17
N ALA A 363 -13.94 3.95 0.76
CA ALA A 363 -15.10 4.71 0.30
C ALA A 363 -14.85 5.33 -1.07
N TYR A 364 -15.93 5.49 -1.85
CA TYR A 364 -15.95 6.32 -3.05
C TYR A 364 -16.33 7.77 -2.66
N LEU A 365 -15.39 8.70 -2.91
CA LEU A 365 -15.59 10.12 -2.67
C LEU A 365 -16.09 10.83 -3.93
N HIS A 366 -17.14 11.64 -3.76
CA HIS A 366 -17.71 12.47 -4.82
C HIS A 366 -16.84 13.75 -5.01
N PRO A 367 -16.78 14.35 -6.21
CA PRO A 367 -16.03 15.60 -6.44
C PRO A 367 -16.34 16.74 -5.45
N ASP A 368 -17.56 16.84 -4.92
CA ASP A 368 -17.92 17.82 -3.89
C ASP A 368 -17.21 17.62 -2.55
N GLN A 369 -16.52 16.47 -2.36
CA GLN A 369 -15.76 16.14 -1.16
C GLN A 369 -14.23 16.33 -1.35
N PHE A 370 -13.79 16.89 -2.47
CA PHE A 370 -12.37 16.98 -2.83
C PHE A 370 -11.58 18.00 -2.01
N ASP A 371 -12.24 18.84 -1.22
CA ASP A 371 -11.58 19.72 -0.25
C ASP A 371 -11.08 18.99 1.01
N ILE A 372 -11.42 17.69 1.17
CA ILE A 372 -10.95 16.88 2.29
C ILE A 372 -9.43 16.82 2.32
N ALA A 373 -8.83 17.17 3.44
CA ALA A 373 -7.39 17.05 3.65
C ALA A 373 -7.00 15.59 3.85
N PHE A 374 -5.91 15.17 3.22
CA PHE A 374 -5.40 13.81 3.33
C PHE A 374 -4.82 13.58 4.73
N GLY A 375 -5.61 12.97 5.61
CA GLY A 375 -5.30 12.72 7.00
C GLY A 375 -6.20 11.63 7.57
N TYR A 376 -5.74 10.93 8.63
CA TYR A 376 -6.48 9.78 9.18
C TYR A 376 -7.79 10.20 9.83
N GLU A 377 -7.78 11.29 10.58
CA GLU A 377 -8.94 11.82 11.28
C GLU A 377 -9.94 12.43 10.29
N GLU A 378 -9.47 13.22 9.35
CA GLU A 378 -10.28 13.90 8.34
C GLU A 378 -11.08 12.89 7.49
N TYR A 379 -10.42 11.79 7.09
CA TYR A 379 -11.10 10.71 6.36
C TYR A 379 -12.07 9.91 7.23
N ALA A 380 -11.71 9.66 8.50
CA ALA A 380 -12.60 8.97 9.43
C ALA A 380 -13.88 9.78 9.69
N ASP A 381 -13.77 11.11 9.82
CA ASP A 381 -14.91 12.02 9.99
C ASP A 381 -15.82 12.08 8.75
N ALA A 382 -15.27 11.78 7.57
CA ALA A 382 -16.01 11.66 6.31
C ALA A 382 -16.56 10.24 6.05
N ASP A 383 -16.54 9.34 7.05
CA ASP A 383 -16.93 7.92 6.92
C ASP A 383 -16.13 7.22 5.80
N ALA A 384 -14.84 7.53 5.73
CA ALA A 384 -13.86 7.02 4.76
C ALA A 384 -12.57 6.58 5.46
N LEU A 385 -11.60 6.08 4.73
CA LEU A 385 -10.29 5.69 5.24
C LEU A 385 -9.20 5.96 4.21
N ILE A 386 -7.99 6.28 4.70
CA ILE A 386 -6.81 6.45 3.83
C ILE A 386 -6.32 5.09 3.31
N GLY A 387 -6.45 4.03 4.12
CA GLY A 387 -5.87 2.72 3.80
C GLY A 387 -4.36 2.80 3.64
N HIS A 388 -3.86 2.19 2.60
CA HIS A 388 -2.46 2.21 2.19
C HIS A 388 -2.12 3.39 1.24
N ALA A 389 -2.96 4.43 1.21
CA ALA A 389 -2.86 5.63 0.37
C ALA A 389 -2.91 5.37 -1.16
N GLY A 390 -3.56 4.30 -1.58
CA GLY A 390 -3.95 4.13 -2.97
C GLY A 390 -5.14 5.02 -3.30
N ILE A 391 -5.00 5.85 -4.34
CA ILE A 391 -6.03 6.73 -4.87
C ILE A 391 -6.38 6.24 -6.27
N THR A 392 -7.57 5.65 -6.44
CA THR A 392 -8.05 5.14 -7.72
C THR A 392 -9.12 6.06 -8.29
N VAL A 393 -8.84 6.66 -9.44
CA VAL A 393 -9.71 7.65 -10.10
C VAL A 393 -10.61 6.97 -11.12
N PHE A 394 -11.89 7.36 -11.14
CA PHE A 394 -12.90 6.92 -12.08
C PHE A 394 -13.50 8.12 -12.83
N ASP A 395 -13.67 8.00 -14.14
CA ASP A 395 -14.37 9.00 -14.92
C ASP A 395 -15.90 8.77 -14.94
N ASP A 396 -16.62 9.63 -15.64
CA ASP A 396 -18.09 9.64 -15.69
C ASP A 396 -18.70 8.43 -16.42
N THR A 397 -17.91 7.53 -16.99
CA THR A 397 -18.38 6.27 -17.59
C THR A 397 -18.52 5.14 -16.56
N ALA A 398 -17.96 5.30 -15.35
CA ALA A 398 -18.00 4.26 -14.32
C ALA A 398 -19.42 4.06 -13.76
N ASP A 399 -19.84 2.82 -13.62
CA ASP A 399 -21.08 2.39 -12.97
C ASP A 399 -20.80 2.12 -11.48
N MET A 400 -21.26 3.01 -10.60
CA MET A 400 -20.97 2.91 -9.17
C MET A 400 -21.76 1.81 -8.46
N GLY A 401 -22.91 1.42 -8.99
CA GLY A 401 -23.66 0.25 -8.51
C GLY A 401 -22.89 -1.06 -8.82
N ALA A 402 -22.25 -1.14 -10.00
CA ALA A 402 -21.37 -2.25 -10.33
C ALA A 402 -20.12 -2.26 -9.44
N MET A 403 -19.56 -1.11 -9.08
CA MET A 403 -18.41 -1.00 -8.16
C MET A 403 -18.78 -1.43 -6.73
N ALA A 404 -19.96 -1.05 -6.25
CA ALA A 404 -20.48 -1.51 -4.95
C ALA A 404 -20.67 -3.04 -4.92
N ARG A 405 -21.22 -3.61 -6.00
CA ARG A 405 -21.34 -5.05 -6.18
C ARG A 405 -19.98 -5.76 -6.15
N PHE A 406 -19.00 -5.21 -6.87
CA PHE A 406 -17.64 -5.72 -6.90
C PHE A 406 -17.03 -5.78 -5.50
N ALA A 407 -17.23 -4.76 -4.66
CA ALA A 407 -16.71 -4.75 -3.29
C ALA A 407 -17.25 -5.91 -2.45
N MET A 408 -18.55 -6.23 -2.57
CA MET A 408 -19.15 -7.39 -1.89
C MET A 408 -18.61 -8.72 -2.45
N GLU A 409 -18.50 -8.84 -3.77
CA GLU A 409 -17.99 -10.03 -4.44
C GLU A 409 -16.51 -10.30 -4.08
N PHE A 410 -15.68 -9.24 -4.07
CA PHE A 410 -14.30 -9.30 -3.63
C PHE A 410 -14.21 -9.78 -2.17
N CYS A 411 -15.02 -9.21 -1.27
CA CYS A 411 -15.05 -9.64 0.13
C CYS A 411 -15.48 -11.12 0.25
N ALA A 412 -16.46 -11.56 -0.55
CA ALA A 412 -16.90 -12.95 -0.55
C ALA A 412 -15.80 -13.92 -0.99
N ALA A 413 -15.02 -13.56 -2.03
CA ALA A 413 -13.90 -14.33 -2.54
C ALA A 413 -12.74 -14.43 -1.55
N GLU A 414 -12.40 -13.29 -0.91
CA GLU A 414 -11.23 -13.15 -0.04
C GLU A 414 -11.50 -13.45 1.44
N SER A 415 -12.74 -13.70 1.83
CA SER A 415 -13.10 -14.01 3.21
C SER A 415 -12.39 -15.27 3.72
N CYS A 416 -11.73 -15.17 4.88
CA CYS A 416 -11.18 -16.35 5.57
C CYS A 416 -12.26 -17.34 6.03
N GLY A 417 -13.52 -16.93 6.04
CA GLY A 417 -14.67 -17.74 6.40
C GLY A 417 -14.94 -17.89 7.89
N LYS A 418 -14.19 -17.20 8.77
CA LYS A 418 -14.27 -17.41 10.21
C LYS A 418 -15.51 -16.82 10.85
N CYS A 419 -15.85 -15.57 10.54
CA CYS A 419 -17.00 -14.89 11.16
C CYS A 419 -18.20 -14.81 10.20
N THR A 420 -19.40 -15.03 10.75
CA THR A 420 -20.66 -15.06 9.98
C THR A 420 -20.96 -13.74 9.27
N PRO A 421 -20.80 -12.55 9.88
CA PRO A 421 -21.11 -11.29 9.20
C PRO A 421 -20.35 -11.10 7.90
N CYS A 422 -19.05 -11.38 7.88
CA CYS A 422 -18.22 -11.32 6.67
C CYS A 422 -18.58 -12.46 5.70
N ARG A 423 -18.50 -13.73 6.15
CA ARG A 423 -18.63 -14.91 5.29
C ARG A 423 -19.98 -14.97 4.57
N ILE A 424 -21.06 -14.73 5.28
CA ILE A 424 -22.42 -14.82 4.74
C ILE A 424 -22.86 -13.45 4.22
N GLY A 425 -22.51 -12.37 4.93
CA GLY A 425 -22.91 -11.01 4.58
C GLY A 425 -22.43 -10.57 3.21
N ALA A 426 -21.17 -10.85 2.85
CA ALA A 426 -20.63 -10.47 1.55
C ALA A 426 -21.39 -11.13 0.39
N VAL A 427 -21.70 -12.44 0.49
CA VAL A 427 -22.49 -13.15 -0.51
C VAL A 427 -23.90 -12.59 -0.60
N ARG A 428 -24.56 -12.39 0.55
CA ARG A 428 -25.93 -11.84 0.59
C ARG A 428 -25.99 -10.39 0.13
N GLY A 429 -24.94 -9.60 0.41
CA GLY A 429 -24.80 -8.24 -0.10
C GLY A 429 -24.73 -8.18 -1.62
N THR A 430 -23.95 -9.06 -2.24
CA THR A 430 -23.90 -9.19 -3.71
C THR A 430 -25.29 -9.49 -4.28
N GLU A 431 -25.98 -10.48 -3.72
CA GLU A 431 -27.35 -10.83 -4.15
C GLU A 431 -28.37 -9.69 -3.93
N LEU A 432 -28.23 -8.92 -2.85
CA LEU A 432 -29.08 -7.76 -2.58
C LEU A 432 -28.89 -6.67 -3.63
N ILE A 433 -27.63 -6.34 -3.95
CA ILE A 433 -27.32 -5.33 -4.98
C ILE A 433 -27.85 -5.79 -6.35
N ASP A 434 -27.69 -7.08 -6.70
CA ASP A 434 -28.23 -7.63 -7.95
C ASP A 434 -29.76 -7.47 -8.01
N ARG A 435 -30.49 -7.68 -6.90
CA ARG A 435 -31.94 -7.50 -6.84
C ARG A 435 -32.35 -6.02 -6.92
N ILE A 436 -31.65 -5.12 -6.22
CA ILE A 436 -31.89 -3.68 -6.31
C ILE A 436 -31.77 -3.23 -7.76
N ARG A 437 -30.69 -3.58 -8.43
CA ARG A 437 -30.40 -3.21 -9.83
C ARG A 437 -31.34 -3.86 -10.84
N SER A 438 -32.03 -4.93 -10.48
CA SER A 438 -33.07 -5.56 -11.33
C SER A 438 -34.50 -5.09 -11.02
N GLY A 439 -34.67 -4.03 -10.21
CA GLY A 439 -35.98 -3.46 -9.92
C GLY A 439 -36.69 -4.08 -8.71
N GLY A 440 -35.95 -4.70 -7.80
CA GLY A 440 -36.50 -5.31 -6.60
C GLY A 440 -36.66 -6.84 -6.72
N ARG A 441 -37.28 -7.41 -5.69
CA ARG A 441 -37.52 -8.86 -5.64
C ARG A 441 -38.88 -9.23 -6.19
N GLU A 442 -38.94 -9.88 -7.34
CA GLU A 442 -40.16 -10.56 -7.77
C GLU A 442 -40.46 -11.76 -6.85
N ARG A 443 -41.77 -12.09 -6.76
CA ARG A 443 -42.19 -13.26 -6.01
C ARG A 443 -41.52 -14.49 -6.61
N ASP A 444 -40.79 -15.27 -5.79
CA ASP A 444 -40.09 -16.49 -6.26
C ASP A 444 -41.01 -17.37 -7.09
N THR A 445 -40.77 -17.44 -8.38
CA THR A 445 -41.39 -18.39 -9.32
C THR A 445 -40.64 -19.73 -9.39
N LEU A 446 -39.63 -19.92 -8.50
CA LEU A 446 -38.88 -21.18 -8.41
C LEU A 446 -39.87 -22.35 -8.26
N GLU A 447 -39.92 -23.24 -9.27
CA GLU A 447 -40.55 -24.55 -9.14
C GLU A 447 -39.78 -25.31 -8.06
N LEU A 448 -40.36 -25.31 -6.86
CA LEU A 448 -39.82 -26.00 -5.70
C LEU A 448 -39.84 -27.50 -6.01
N THR A 449 -38.73 -28.19 -5.82
CA THR A 449 -38.72 -29.64 -5.83
C THR A 449 -39.70 -30.18 -4.78
N PRO A 450 -40.26 -31.38 -4.95
CA PRO A 450 -41.22 -31.98 -3.99
C PRO A 450 -40.76 -31.95 -2.52
N GLN A 451 -39.44 -31.94 -2.28
CA GLN A 451 -38.85 -31.85 -0.93
C GLN A 451 -38.86 -30.43 -0.34
N MET A 452 -39.12 -29.40 -1.14
CA MET A 452 -39.09 -27.98 -0.71
C MET A 452 -40.49 -27.36 -0.49
N HIS A 453 -41.57 -28.17 -0.53
CA HIS A 453 -42.96 -27.67 -0.42
C HIS A 453 -43.30 -26.94 0.88
N ASN A 454 -42.49 -27.08 1.96
CA ASN A 454 -42.71 -26.44 3.23
C ASN A 454 -41.82 -25.20 3.46
N VAL A 455 -41.00 -24.77 2.47
CA VAL A 455 -40.22 -23.55 2.57
C VAL A 455 -41.16 -22.37 2.31
N PRO A 456 -41.30 -21.38 3.21
CA PRO A 456 -42.11 -20.20 2.97
C PRO A 456 -41.63 -19.49 1.70
N LYS A 457 -42.58 -19.22 0.77
CA LYS A 457 -42.27 -18.39 -0.40
C LYS A 457 -41.79 -17.03 0.08
N GLY A 458 -40.66 -16.56 -0.42
CA GLY A 458 -40.14 -15.23 -0.09
C GLY A 458 -41.15 -14.14 -0.44
N LYS A 459 -41.27 -13.13 0.42
CA LYS A 459 -42.13 -11.97 0.19
C LYS A 459 -41.55 -11.13 -0.94
N ALA A 460 -42.36 -10.66 -1.89
CA ALA A 460 -41.95 -9.62 -2.82
C ALA A 460 -41.52 -8.37 -2.04
N ARG A 461 -40.46 -7.69 -2.48
CA ARG A 461 -39.92 -6.48 -1.89
C ARG A 461 -39.71 -5.42 -2.95
N SER A 462 -40.01 -4.16 -2.60
CA SER A 462 -39.68 -3.02 -3.44
C SER A 462 -38.15 -2.78 -3.42
N VAL A 463 -37.66 -1.93 -4.32
CA VAL A 463 -36.26 -1.47 -4.33
C VAL A 463 -35.90 -0.82 -3.00
N GLU A 464 -36.79 0.01 -2.44
CA GLU A 464 -36.58 0.69 -1.15
C GLU A 464 -36.45 -0.32 0.02
N GLU A 465 -37.29 -1.39 0.01
CA GLU A 465 -37.19 -2.45 1.03
C GLU A 465 -35.91 -3.24 0.91
N GLU A 466 -35.41 -3.49 -0.31
CA GLU A 466 -34.11 -4.17 -0.53
C GLU A 466 -32.92 -3.25 -0.16
N ILE A 467 -33.00 -1.94 -0.42
CA ILE A 467 -32.00 -0.95 0.03
C ILE A 467 -31.95 -0.90 1.56
N GLY A 468 -33.10 -0.88 2.24
CA GLY A 468 -33.16 -0.94 3.70
C GLY A 468 -32.48 -2.20 4.23
N LEU A 469 -32.73 -3.36 3.61
CA LEU A 469 -32.11 -4.62 4.00
C LEU A 469 -30.60 -4.64 3.73
N LEU A 470 -30.12 -4.02 2.64
CA LEU A 470 -28.70 -3.86 2.34
C LEU A 470 -28.01 -2.99 3.39
N THR A 471 -28.65 -1.92 3.83
CA THR A 471 -28.16 -1.03 4.89
C THR A 471 -28.01 -1.78 6.22
N ASP A 472 -29.04 -2.51 6.66
CA ASP A 472 -28.99 -3.34 7.88
C ASP A 472 -27.91 -4.41 7.80
N LEU A 473 -27.69 -5.01 6.62
CA LEU A 473 -26.64 -5.99 6.39
C LEU A 473 -25.25 -5.33 6.49
N CYS A 474 -25.06 -4.16 5.88
CA CYS A 474 -23.83 -3.40 5.96
C CYS A 474 -23.49 -3.03 7.42
N ASP A 475 -24.45 -2.59 8.21
CA ASP A 475 -24.26 -2.34 9.64
C ASP A 475 -23.88 -3.60 10.39
N THR A 476 -24.53 -4.72 10.11
CA THR A 476 -24.18 -6.03 10.70
C THR A 476 -22.74 -6.43 10.35
N MET A 477 -22.30 -6.21 9.11
CA MET A 477 -20.93 -6.48 8.69
C MET A 477 -19.93 -5.53 9.36
N LYS A 478 -20.24 -4.21 9.38
CA LYS A 478 -19.37 -3.16 9.95
C LYS A 478 -19.08 -3.42 11.42
N PHE A 479 -20.08 -3.74 12.21
CA PHE A 479 -19.95 -3.87 13.66
C PHE A 479 -19.76 -5.32 14.15
N GLY A 480 -20.10 -6.32 13.37
CA GLY A 480 -20.04 -7.73 13.76
C GLY A 480 -18.86 -8.52 13.21
N SER A 481 -18.10 -7.99 12.25
CA SER A 481 -16.95 -8.69 11.67
C SER A 481 -15.71 -8.65 12.58
N LEU A 482 -14.93 -9.74 12.57
CA LEU A 482 -13.70 -9.85 13.40
C LEU A 482 -12.54 -9.01 12.89
N CYS A 483 -12.51 -8.63 11.62
CA CYS A 483 -11.41 -7.85 11.03
C CYS A 483 -11.92 -6.84 9.99
N ALA A 484 -11.01 -6.02 9.52
CA ALA A 484 -11.27 -4.97 8.55
C ALA A 484 -11.88 -5.47 7.23
N LEU A 485 -11.55 -6.69 6.77
CA LEU A 485 -12.11 -7.20 5.51
C LEU A 485 -13.65 -7.14 5.50
N GLY A 486 -14.30 -7.74 6.48
CA GLY A 486 -15.76 -7.66 6.58
C GLY A 486 -16.26 -6.33 7.13
N GLY A 487 -15.49 -5.69 8.04
CA GLY A 487 -15.89 -4.44 8.69
C GLY A 487 -15.82 -3.21 7.78
N PHE A 488 -14.95 -3.21 6.76
CA PHE A 488 -14.80 -2.07 5.85
C PHE A 488 -15.48 -2.27 4.49
N THR A 489 -15.85 -3.49 4.11
CA THR A 489 -16.65 -3.75 2.89
C THR A 489 -17.90 -2.85 2.77
N PRO A 490 -18.60 -2.46 3.85
CA PRO A 490 -19.69 -1.49 3.79
C PRO A 490 -19.33 -0.10 3.27
N TYR A 491 -18.09 0.37 3.42
CA TYR A 491 -17.71 1.73 3.01
C TYR A 491 -17.90 1.99 1.50
N PRO A 492 -17.32 1.18 0.57
CA PRO A 492 -17.56 1.38 -0.85
C PRO A 492 -19.03 1.22 -1.22
N VAL A 493 -19.76 0.29 -0.60
CA VAL A 493 -21.18 0.05 -0.88
C VAL A 493 -22.04 1.23 -0.50
N MET A 494 -21.93 1.69 0.76
CA MET A 494 -22.76 2.77 1.28
C MET A 494 -22.40 4.13 0.70
N SER A 495 -21.12 4.38 0.38
CA SER A 495 -20.71 5.61 -0.29
C SER A 495 -21.21 5.65 -1.74
N ALA A 496 -21.17 4.54 -2.47
CA ALA A 496 -21.73 4.46 -3.82
C ALA A 496 -23.24 4.68 -3.81
N LEU A 497 -23.95 4.00 -2.93
CA LEU A 497 -25.42 4.14 -2.81
C LEU A 497 -25.84 5.58 -2.43
N ARG A 498 -25.10 6.22 -1.52
CA ARG A 498 -25.38 7.59 -1.08
C ARG A 498 -25.13 8.63 -2.18
N ASN A 499 -24.00 8.51 -2.88
CA ASN A 499 -23.54 9.54 -3.82
C ASN A 499 -24.10 9.34 -5.25
N TRP A 500 -24.41 8.10 -5.64
CA TRP A 500 -24.91 7.77 -6.98
C TRP A 500 -26.10 6.80 -6.93
N PRO A 501 -27.21 7.17 -6.26
CA PRO A 501 -28.37 6.28 -6.13
C PRO A 501 -28.99 5.89 -7.48
N GLY A 502 -28.76 6.67 -8.54
CA GLY A 502 -29.24 6.36 -9.89
C GLY A 502 -28.49 5.23 -10.60
N ASP A 503 -27.38 4.76 -10.06
CA ASP A 503 -26.62 3.63 -10.60
C ASP A 503 -27.08 2.26 -10.01
N PHE A 504 -28.11 2.30 -9.10
CA PHE A 504 -28.65 1.13 -8.42
C PHE A 504 -30.05 0.70 -8.90
#